data_ec09e6b69f7cc460d6fb64008d0d6def
#
_entry.id   ec09e6b69f7cc460d6fb64008d0d6def
#
_cell.length_a   1.000
_cell.length_b   1.000
_cell.length_c   1.000
_cell.angle_alpha   90.00
_cell.angle_beta   90.00
_cell.angle_gamma   90.00
#
_symmetry.space_group_name_H-M   'P 1'
#
loop_
_entity.id
_entity.type
_entity.pdbx_description
1 polymer ?
#
loop_
_entity_poly.entity_id
_entity_poly.type
_entity_poly.pdbx_seq_one_letter_code
_entity_poly.pdbx_strand_id
1 'polypeptide(L)'
;MEKRYVRGIIFIKNENDAEHEDQTAAESEDRMNNFEYCVPTRVIFGRDTHKKAGAIISEYGFHKIMIHYGGGSVRKSGLLGLVEESLREHGIEYILFGGAQPNPVLSLAKEGMELCRREHVEFILAVGGGSVIDSAKCIADGALNPDIDPWKFFLKEEVPAKALPHGNILTLSASGSETSLSCVITNEEGGLKRGFNSPTHRPLFAICNPELTFTVSKFQTGCGTVDIMMHTLERYLGGTTKDTPLTDRIAEGLLTSVMEAGAVADKNPEDYEARATLMWAGSLSHNDLTGLGREFMMQVHQLEHELSGMYPAIAHGAGLSALFCSWSRYVCEVDPMRFAQLAVRVMNEEMNFEEPLKTALNGINRLEGFFKSLGMPVSLRELNAGIKETDLEVLADKCSFYGTRTLPGIRSLGKPEMVDVYRLAY
;
A
#
# COMPACT_ATOMS: atom_id res chain seq x y z
N MET A 1 -13.90 -26.77 -30.72
CA MET A 1 -13.98 -27.02 -29.26
C MET A 1 -13.22 -25.90 -28.58
N GLU A 2 -13.88 -24.74 -28.45
CA GLU A 2 -13.32 -23.54 -27.85
C GLU A 2 -13.46 -23.62 -26.34
N LYS A 3 -12.34 -23.61 -25.62
CA LYS A 3 -12.35 -23.40 -24.15
C LYS A 3 -11.97 -21.96 -23.88
N ARG A 4 -12.96 -21.09 -23.74
CA ARG A 4 -12.83 -19.78 -23.14
C ARG A 4 -12.79 -19.94 -21.62
N TYR A 5 -11.66 -19.64 -20.99
CA TYR A 5 -11.56 -19.49 -19.53
C TYR A 5 -11.75 -18.02 -19.17
N VAL A 6 -12.99 -17.66 -18.85
CA VAL A 6 -13.33 -16.49 -18.03
C VAL A 6 -14.16 -17.04 -16.88
N ARG A 7 -13.54 -17.29 -15.74
CA ARG A 7 -14.28 -17.56 -14.50
C ARG A 7 -14.36 -16.27 -13.69
N GLY A 8 -15.51 -15.60 -13.80
CA GLY A 8 -15.96 -14.65 -12.81
C GLY A 8 -16.28 -15.38 -11.52
N ILE A 9 -15.78 -14.86 -10.39
CA ILE A 9 -16.14 -15.32 -9.05
C ILE A 9 -17.52 -14.76 -8.76
N ILE A 10 -18.51 -15.63 -8.69
CA ILE A 10 -19.87 -15.30 -8.25
C ILE A 10 -19.87 -15.47 -6.73
N PHE A 11 -20.08 -14.38 -6.00
CA PHE A 11 -20.40 -14.43 -4.58
C PHE A 11 -21.81 -14.97 -4.40
N ILE A 12 -21.94 -16.21 -3.93
CA ILE A 12 -23.23 -16.74 -3.47
C ILE A 12 -23.37 -16.34 -2.01
N LYS A 13 -24.30 -15.44 -1.74
CA LYS A 13 -24.76 -15.13 -0.39
C LYS A 13 -25.63 -16.31 0.06
N ASN A 14 -25.18 -17.09 1.02
CA ASN A 14 -26.03 -18.09 1.69
C ASN A 14 -26.95 -17.38 2.67
N GLU A 15 -28.26 -17.43 2.42
CA GLU A 15 -29.34 -16.88 3.27
C GLU A 15 -29.78 -17.81 4.42
N ASN A 16 -28.94 -18.71 4.93
CA ASN A 16 -29.35 -19.68 5.95
C ASN A 16 -28.55 -19.68 7.26
N ASP A 17 -27.97 -18.54 7.69
CA ASP A 17 -27.26 -18.46 8.97
C ASP A 17 -27.92 -17.54 10.00
N ALA A 18 -29.24 -17.57 10.11
CA ALA A 18 -29.98 -16.69 11.04
C ALA A 18 -30.61 -17.42 12.25
N GLU A 19 -30.10 -18.56 12.72
CA GLU A 19 -30.68 -19.24 13.91
C GLU A 19 -29.67 -20.02 14.80
N HIS A 20 -28.46 -19.53 15.05
CA HIS A 20 -27.58 -20.06 16.13
C HIS A 20 -26.69 -18.98 16.75
N GLU A 21 -27.19 -17.80 16.98
CA GLU A 21 -26.54 -16.76 17.79
C GLU A 21 -27.16 -16.79 19.20
N ASP A 22 -26.57 -17.45 20.20
CA ASP A 22 -26.61 -17.01 21.61
C ASP A 22 -25.79 -17.79 22.65
N GLN A 23 -24.82 -18.65 22.31
CA GLN A 23 -23.99 -19.31 23.34
C GLN A 23 -22.49 -19.42 23.05
N THR A 24 -21.94 -18.86 21.98
CA THR A 24 -20.52 -18.99 21.61
C THR A 24 -19.76 -17.67 21.53
N ALA A 25 -20.35 -16.55 21.90
CA ALA A 25 -19.74 -15.22 21.74
C ALA A 25 -18.50 -14.96 22.61
N ALA A 26 -18.30 -15.68 23.71
CA ALA A 26 -17.17 -15.47 24.64
C ALA A 26 -15.90 -16.29 24.31
N GLU A 27 -15.98 -17.29 23.42
CA GLU A 27 -14.83 -18.14 23.04
C GLU A 27 -14.24 -17.84 21.67
N SER A 28 -14.78 -16.89 20.90
CA SER A 28 -14.41 -16.65 19.50
C SER A 28 -13.35 -15.54 19.29
N GLU A 29 -13.06 -14.72 20.29
CA GLU A 29 -12.23 -13.51 20.11
C GLU A 29 -10.72 -13.77 19.97
N ASP A 30 -10.23 -14.95 20.38
CA ASP A 30 -8.79 -15.27 20.35
C ASP A 30 -8.38 -16.21 19.19
N ARG A 31 -9.30 -16.69 18.37
CA ARG A 31 -9.02 -17.66 17.30
C ARG A 31 -8.74 -17.00 15.96
N MET A 32 -7.93 -17.69 15.13
CA MET A 32 -7.69 -17.30 13.73
C MET A 32 -9.01 -17.18 12.96
N ASN A 33 -9.26 -16.03 12.33
CA ASN A 33 -10.42 -15.81 11.47
C ASN A 33 -10.35 -16.67 10.21
N ASN A 34 -11.49 -17.07 9.66
CA ASN A 34 -11.56 -17.69 8.35
C ASN A 34 -11.07 -16.71 7.28
N PHE A 35 -10.34 -17.21 6.29
CA PHE A 35 -9.84 -16.38 5.19
C PHE A 35 -9.80 -17.15 3.87
N GLU A 36 -9.84 -16.40 2.77
CA GLU A 36 -9.48 -16.85 1.43
C GLU A 36 -8.24 -16.06 0.98
N TYR A 37 -7.26 -16.75 0.40
CA TYR A 37 -6.04 -16.13 -0.09
C TYR A 37 -5.81 -16.44 -1.56
N CYS A 38 -5.82 -15.41 -2.40
CA CYS A 38 -5.56 -15.51 -3.82
C CYS A 38 -4.78 -14.30 -4.32
N VAL A 39 -3.59 -14.51 -4.85
CA VAL A 39 -2.76 -13.48 -5.49
C VAL A 39 -2.43 -13.94 -6.90
N PRO A 40 -3.29 -13.66 -7.90
CA PRO A 40 -3.14 -14.17 -9.27
C PRO A 40 -2.04 -13.45 -10.07
N THR A 41 -1.47 -12.38 -9.55
CA THR A 41 -0.43 -11.61 -10.23
C THR A 41 0.83 -12.44 -10.48
N ARG A 42 1.21 -12.60 -11.75
CA ARG A 42 2.49 -13.25 -12.12
C ARG A 42 3.65 -12.29 -11.84
N VAL A 43 4.51 -12.61 -10.90
CA VAL A 43 5.71 -11.80 -10.59
C VAL A 43 6.89 -12.31 -11.43
N ILE A 44 7.50 -11.40 -12.19
CA ILE A 44 8.71 -11.65 -13.00
C ILE A 44 9.84 -10.87 -12.34
N PHE A 45 10.67 -11.58 -11.56
CA PHE A 45 11.66 -10.96 -10.69
C PHE A 45 13.10 -11.20 -11.17
N GLY A 46 13.95 -10.19 -11.07
CA GLY A 46 15.39 -10.29 -11.32
C GLY A 46 15.90 -9.33 -12.40
N ARG A 47 17.22 -9.46 -12.65
CA ARG A 47 17.94 -8.61 -13.61
C ARG A 47 17.36 -8.70 -15.01
N ASP A 48 17.36 -7.60 -15.72
CA ASP A 48 16.92 -7.48 -17.12
C ASP A 48 15.47 -7.89 -17.42
N THR A 49 14.66 -8.20 -16.40
CA THR A 49 13.27 -8.67 -16.61
C THR A 49 12.40 -7.63 -17.31
N HIS A 50 12.67 -6.34 -17.15
CA HIS A 50 11.95 -5.26 -17.82
C HIS A 50 12.08 -5.27 -19.34
N LYS A 51 13.16 -5.86 -19.89
CA LYS A 51 13.36 -6.04 -21.33
C LYS A 51 12.38 -7.06 -21.95
N LYS A 52 11.70 -7.86 -21.12
CA LYS A 52 10.73 -8.86 -21.54
C LYS A 52 9.30 -8.32 -21.65
N ALA A 53 9.08 -7.01 -21.46
CA ALA A 53 7.74 -6.43 -21.40
C ALA A 53 6.89 -6.74 -22.64
N GLY A 54 7.45 -6.57 -23.84
CA GLY A 54 6.76 -6.87 -25.09
C GLY A 54 6.40 -8.35 -25.23
N ALA A 55 7.34 -9.25 -24.92
CA ALA A 55 7.09 -10.71 -24.95
C ALA A 55 5.95 -11.10 -24.00
N ILE A 56 5.97 -10.59 -22.76
CA ILE A 56 4.94 -10.89 -21.75
C ILE A 56 3.58 -10.37 -22.20
N ILE A 57 3.47 -9.15 -22.68
CA ILE A 57 2.21 -8.57 -23.17
C ILE A 57 1.67 -9.34 -24.38
N SER A 58 2.57 -9.75 -25.30
CA SER A 58 2.21 -10.60 -26.44
C SER A 58 1.67 -11.96 -26.02
N GLU A 59 2.20 -12.59 -24.95
CA GLU A 59 1.67 -13.85 -24.39
C GLU A 59 0.19 -13.71 -23.95
N TYR A 60 -0.24 -12.53 -23.52
CA TYR A 60 -1.64 -12.23 -23.17
C TYR A 60 -2.51 -11.84 -24.37
N GLY A 61 -1.93 -11.64 -25.55
CA GLY A 61 -2.64 -11.34 -26.79
C GLY A 61 -3.11 -9.89 -26.94
N PHE A 62 -2.47 -8.94 -26.26
CA PHE A 62 -2.77 -7.51 -26.40
C PHE A 62 -1.95 -6.89 -27.52
N HIS A 63 -2.60 -6.03 -28.33
CA HIS A 63 -2.01 -5.42 -29.52
C HIS A 63 -1.89 -3.90 -29.44
N LYS A 64 -2.76 -3.23 -28.68
CA LYS A 64 -2.72 -1.78 -28.48
C LYS A 64 -2.83 -1.42 -27.01
N ILE A 65 -1.78 -0.80 -26.45
CA ILE A 65 -1.67 -0.56 -25.02
C ILE A 65 -1.42 0.92 -24.69
N MET A 66 -1.70 1.31 -23.45
CA MET A 66 -1.20 2.57 -22.88
C MET A 66 0.02 2.28 -22.01
N ILE A 67 1.11 3.01 -22.19
CA ILE A 67 2.21 3.09 -21.22
C ILE A 67 1.94 4.30 -20.32
N HIS A 68 1.55 4.03 -19.06
CA HIS A 68 1.35 5.07 -18.05
C HIS A 68 2.59 5.22 -17.18
N TYR A 69 3.07 6.45 -16.97
CA TYR A 69 4.31 6.71 -16.24
C TYR A 69 4.29 8.04 -15.50
N GLY A 70 5.28 8.26 -14.61
CA GLY A 70 5.40 9.48 -13.81
C GLY A 70 6.03 10.66 -14.54
N GLY A 71 6.58 11.60 -13.77
CA GLY A 71 7.03 12.91 -14.25
C GLY A 71 8.34 12.95 -15.05
N GLY A 72 9.08 11.88 -15.22
CA GLY A 72 10.26 11.92 -16.08
C GLY A 72 11.46 11.08 -15.66
N SER A 73 11.49 10.45 -14.47
CA SER A 73 12.60 9.58 -14.05
C SER A 73 12.82 8.42 -15.03
N VAL A 74 11.74 7.76 -15.45
CA VAL A 74 11.78 6.64 -16.41
C VAL A 74 12.29 7.06 -17.81
N ARG A 75 12.10 8.33 -18.21
CA ARG A 75 12.69 8.88 -19.44
C ARG A 75 14.19 9.15 -19.26
N LYS A 76 14.56 9.78 -18.15
CA LYS A 76 15.96 10.14 -17.85
C LYS A 76 16.85 8.91 -17.66
N SER A 77 16.34 7.84 -17.08
CA SER A 77 17.06 6.57 -16.92
C SER A 77 17.18 5.77 -18.21
N GLY A 78 16.47 6.13 -19.27
CA GLY A 78 16.38 5.35 -20.51
C GLY A 78 15.42 4.15 -20.45
N LEU A 79 14.82 3.86 -19.26
CA LEU A 79 13.92 2.71 -19.09
C LEU A 79 12.74 2.74 -20.07
N LEU A 80 12.14 3.94 -20.28
CA LEU A 80 11.01 4.06 -21.19
C LEU A 80 11.39 3.63 -22.60
N GLY A 81 12.56 4.04 -23.11
CA GLY A 81 13.05 3.66 -24.44
C GLY A 81 13.26 2.14 -24.59
N LEU A 82 13.77 1.47 -23.53
CA LEU A 82 13.92 0.00 -23.53
C LEU A 82 12.56 -0.71 -23.57
N VAL A 83 11.56 -0.18 -22.86
CA VAL A 83 10.20 -0.72 -22.88
C VAL A 83 9.58 -0.51 -24.28
N GLU A 84 9.68 0.68 -24.86
CA GLU A 84 9.19 0.98 -26.20
C GLU A 84 9.85 0.11 -27.28
N GLU A 85 11.15 -0.17 -27.17
CA GLU A 85 11.87 -1.08 -28.04
C GLU A 85 11.33 -2.50 -27.95
N SER A 86 11.18 -3.02 -26.73
CA SER A 86 10.63 -4.34 -26.48
C SER A 86 9.20 -4.50 -27.04
N LEU A 87 8.36 -3.48 -26.95
CA LEU A 87 7.01 -3.50 -27.54
C LEU A 87 7.04 -3.51 -29.07
N ARG A 88 7.91 -2.68 -29.69
CA ARG A 88 8.07 -2.64 -31.15
C ARG A 88 8.56 -3.97 -31.72
N GLU A 89 9.50 -4.63 -31.05
CA GLU A 89 10.00 -5.97 -31.45
C GLU A 89 8.88 -7.03 -31.49
N HIS A 90 7.82 -6.84 -30.70
CA HIS A 90 6.67 -7.76 -30.62
C HIS A 90 5.44 -7.23 -31.37
N GLY A 91 5.57 -6.16 -32.18
CA GLY A 91 4.48 -5.61 -32.99
C GLY A 91 3.32 -5.02 -32.16
N ILE A 92 3.58 -4.55 -30.92
CA ILE A 92 2.57 -3.98 -30.05
C ILE A 92 2.51 -2.47 -30.25
N GLU A 93 1.35 -1.96 -30.62
CA GLU A 93 1.09 -0.52 -30.70
C GLU A 93 0.96 0.07 -29.29
N TYR A 94 1.49 1.25 -29.07
CA TYR A 94 1.39 1.90 -27.77
C TYR A 94 1.16 3.39 -27.87
N ILE A 95 0.48 3.93 -26.86
CA ILE A 95 0.37 5.36 -26.59
C ILE A 95 1.06 5.69 -25.28
N LEU A 96 1.66 6.87 -25.20
CA LEU A 96 2.34 7.34 -24.00
C LEU A 96 1.43 8.27 -23.22
N PHE A 97 1.21 7.99 -21.94
CA PHE A 97 0.47 8.84 -21.02
C PHE A 97 1.27 9.03 -19.73
N GLY A 98 1.95 10.17 -19.64
CA GLY A 98 2.79 10.54 -18.50
C GLY A 98 2.09 11.50 -17.55
N GLY A 99 2.82 11.89 -16.47
CA GLY A 99 2.39 12.94 -15.55
C GLY A 99 1.87 12.46 -14.21
N ALA A 100 1.86 11.13 -13.94
CA ALA A 100 1.55 10.66 -12.59
C ALA A 100 2.54 11.23 -11.57
N GLN A 101 2.02 11.79 -10.50
CA GLN A 101 2.78 12.44 -9.44
C GLN A 101 2.64 11.67 -8.13
N PRO A 102 3.51 11.90 -7.13
CA PRO A 102 3.26 11.41 -5.77
C PRO A 102 1.88 11.86 -5.27
N ASN A 103 1.18 10.98 -4.54
CA ASN A 103 -0.25 11.17 -4.22
C ASN A 103 -1.08 11.39 -5.50
N PRO A 104 -1.31 10.33 -6.31
CA PRO A 104 -1.86 10.44 -7.65
C PRO A 104 -3.25 11.06 -7.61
N VAL A 105 -3.53 11.91 -8.60
CA VAL A 105 -4.71 12.77 -8.61
C VAL A 105 -5.81 12.27 -9.53
N LEU A 106 -7.05 12.51 -9.14
CA LEU A 106 -8.24 12.06 -9.86
C LEU A 106 -8.38 12.73 -11.24
N SER A 107 -8.01 13.99 -11.37
CA SER A 107 -8.09 14.72 -12.64
C SER A 107 -7.26 14.05 -13.73
N LEU A 108 -5.99 13.70 -13.45
CA LEU A 108 -5.13 13.00 -14.39
C LEU A 108 -5.70 11.60 -14.74
N ALA A 109 -6.24 10.88 -13.74
CA ALA A 109 -6.84 9.59 -14.01
C ALA A 109 -8.05 9.72 -14.96
N LYS A 110 -8.90 10.74 -14.80
CA LYS A 110 -10.04 11.02 -15.72
C LYS A 110 -9.58 11.28 -17.16
N GLU A 111 -8.49 12.03 -17.36
CA GLU A 111 -7.88 12.25 -18.69
C GLU A 111 -7.41 10.91 -19.29
N GLY A 112 -6.78 10.05 -18.49
CA GLY A 112 -6.33 8.72 -18.91
C GLY A 112 -7.49 7.81 -19.32
N MET A 113 -8.62 7.86 -18.59
CA MET A 113 -9.84 7.11 -18.92
C MET A 113 -10.40 7.50 -20.30
N GLU A 114 -10.49 8.79 -20.56
CA GLU A 114 -10.96 9.31 -21.86
C GLU A 114 -10.01 8.92 -22.99
N LEU A 115 -8.69 9.01 -22.73
CA LEU A 115 -7.67 8.59 -23.69
C LEU A 115 -7.80 7.09 -23.99
N CYS A 116 -7.96 6.22 -23.00
CA CYS A 116 -8.16 4.78 -23.19
C CYS A 116 -9.37 4.48 -24.09
N ARG A 117 -10.50 5.15 -23.83
CA ARG A 117 -11.72 4.97 -24.63
C ARG A 117 -11.56 5.45 -26.06
N ARG A 118 -11.02 6.65 -26.27
CA ARG A 118 -10.84 7.24 -27.59
C ARG A 118 -9.90 6.42 -28.47
N GLU A 119 -8.84 5.91 -27.89
CA GLU A 119 -7.80 5.17 -28.59
C GLU A 119 -8.04 3.64 -28.62
N HIS A 120 -9.12 3.17 -28.01
CA HIS A 120 -9.44 1.74 -27.91
C HIS A 120 -8.31 0.91 -27.30
N VAL A 121 -7.77 1.38 -26.17
CA VAL A 121 -6.71 0.72 -25.42
C VAL A 121 -7.21 -0.61 -24.85
N GLU A 122 -6.43 -1.69 -25.05
CA GLU A 122 -6.76 -3.04 -24.59
C GLU A 122 -6.11 -3.36 -23.23
N PHE A 123 -4.99 -2.69 -22.90
CA PHE A 123 -4.17 -2.98 -21.74
C PHE A 123 -3.43 -1.73 -21.26
N ILE A 124 -3.20 -1.62 -19.93
CA ILE A 124 -2.41 -0.52 -19.35
C ILE A 124 -1.13 -1.09 -18.75
N LEU A 125 0.05 -0.61 -19.23
CA LEU A 125 1.35 -0.89 -18.64
C LEU A 125 1.77 0.29 -17.77
N ALA A 126 1.74 0.13 -16.44
CA ALA A 126 2.25 1.12 -15.50
C ALA A 126 3.78 0.98 -15.36
N VAL A 127 4.54 2.05 -15.64
CA VAL A 127 6.01 2.06 -15.49
C VAL A 127 6.38 3.08 -14.43
N GLY A 128 6.56 2.64 -13.18
CA GLY A 128 6.79 3.53 -12.06
C GLY A 128 6.70 2.88 -10.70
N GLY A 129 6.55 3.71 -9.67
CA GLY A 129 6.22 3.29 -8.30
C GLY A 129 4.71 3.20 -8.06
N GLY A 130 4.32 3.01 -6.79
CA GLY A 130 2.92 2.84 -6.37
C GLY A 130 1.95 3.88 -6.90
N SER A 131 2.32 5.17 -6.91
CA SER A 131 1.47 6.24 -7.42
C SER A 131 1.11 6.09 -8.92
N VAL A 132 2.05 5.61 -9.73
CA VAL A 132 1.79 5.32 -11.15
C VAL A 132 0.87 4.11 -11.29
N ILE A 133 1.10 3.08 -10.48
CA ILE A 133 0.31 1.85 -10.50
C ILE A 133 -1.12 2.14 -10.05
N ASP A 134 -1.31 2.91 -8.97
CA ASP A 134 -2.63 3.29 -8.47
C ASP A 134 -3.40 4.16 -9.46
N SER A 135 -2.71 5.13 -10.10
CA SER A 135 -3.29 5.91 -11.20
C SER A 135 -3.75 5.01 -12.36
N ALA A 136 -2.92 4.01 -12.73
CA ALA A 136 -3.28 3.04 -13.78
C ALA A 136 -4.50 2.18 -13.40
N LYS A 137 -4.61 1.74 -12.15
CA LYS A 137 -5.78 1.00 -11.63
C LYS A 137 -7.05 1.84 -11.71
N CYS A 138 -6.99 3.08 -11.26
CA CYS A 138 -8.11 4.01 -11.37
C CYS A 138 -8.52 4.26 -12.83
N ILE A 139 -7.55 4.45 -13.73
CA ILE A 139 -7.80 4.57 -15.17
C ILE A 139 -8.47 3.30 -15.71
N ALA A 140 -7.97 2.12 -15.32
CA ALA A 140 -8.51 0.83 -15.76
C ALA A 140 -9.98 0.64 -15.38
N ASP A 141 -10.35 0.99 -14.14
CA ASP A 141 -11.74 0.94 -13.66
C ASP A 141 -12.63 1.90 -14.44
N GLY A 142 -12.27 3.19 -14.48
CA GLY A 142 -13.11 4.21 -15.08
C GLY A 142 -13.21 4.12 -16.60
N ALA A 143 -12.20 3.58 -17.29
CA ALA A 143 -12.23 3.41 -18.74
C ALA A 143 -13.38 2.51 -19.22
N LEU A 144 -13.72 1.47 -18.45
CA LEU A 144 -14.78 0.52 -18.78
C LEU A 144 -16.12 0.78 -18.06
N ASN A 145 -16.20 1.84 -17.23
CA ASN A 145 -17.44 2.25 -16.54
C ASN A 145 -17.72 3.73 -16.83
N PRO A 146 -18.00 4.11 -18.10
CA PRO A 146 -18.09 5.52 -18.52
C PRO A 146 -19.24 6.32 -17.89
N ASP A 147 -20.28 5.63 -17.43
CA ASP A 147 -21.49 6.23 -16.87
C ASP A 147 -21.38 6.52 -15.36
N ILE A 148 -20.26 6.12 -14.72
CA ILE A 148 -20.03 6.27 -13.28
C ILE A 148 -18.88 7.26 -13.07
N ASP A 149 -19.10 8.27 -12.22
CA ASP A 149 -17.97 9.09 -11.74
C ASP A 149 -17.02 8.19 -10.92
N PRO A 150 -15.75 8.05 -11.33
CA PRO A 150 -14.80 7.15 -10.67
C PRO A 150 -14.58 7.49 -9.19
N TRP A 151 -14.84 8.73 -8.75
CA TRP A 151 -14.73 9.07 -7.33
C TRP A 151 -15.74 8.33 -6.45
N LYS A 152 -16.88 7.91 -6.99
CA LYS A 152 -17.87 7.11 -6.27
C LYS A 152 -17.35 5.74 -5.82
N PHE A 153 -16.35 5.16 -6.53
CA PHE A 153 -15.67 3.95 -6.09
C PHE A 153 -14.91 4.19 -4.78
N PHE A 154 -14.25 5.33 -4.67
CA PHE A 154 -13.47 5.71 -3.47
C PHE A 154 -14.36 6.16 -2.31
N LEU A 155 -15.59 6.59 -2.59
CA LEU A 155 -16.61 6.84 -1.58
C LEU A 155 -17.36 5.55 -1.16
N LYS A 156 -17.11 4.42 -1.84
CA LYS A 156 -17.81 3.13 -1.66
C LYS A 156 -19.30 3.20 -1.95
N GLU A 157 -19.72 4.13 -2.80
CA GLU A 157 -21.10 4.29 -3.28
C GLU A 157 -21.38 3.36 -4.47
N GLU A 158 -20.36 3.06 -5.27
CA GLU A 158 -20.44 2.21 -6.45
C GLU A 158 -19.24 1.25 -6.49
N VAL A 159 -19.36 0.18 -7.27
CA VAL A 159 -18.29 -0.80 -7.51
C VAL A 159 -18.08 -0.94 -9.01
N PRO A 160 -16.85 -0.93 -9.54
CA PRO A 160 -16.61 -1.11 -10.96
C PRO A 160 -17.03 -2.52 -11.41
N ALA A 161 -17.90 -2.61 -12.42
CA ALA A 161 -18.35 -3.90 -12.95
C ALA A 161 -17.24 -4.66 -13.66
N LYS A 162 -16.27 -3.94 -14.21
CA LYS A 162 -15.10 -4.48 -14.95
C LYS A 162 -14.01 -3.41 -15.02
N ALA A 163 -12.77 -3.84 -15.28
CA ALA A 163 -11.64 -2.94 -15.50
C ALA A 163 -10.83 -3.38 -16.72
N LEU A 164 -10.08 -2.46 -17.31
CA LEU A 164 -9.06 -2.83 -18.29
C LEU A 164 -8.00 -3.70 -17.61
N PRO A 165 -7.55 -4.78 -18.27
CA PRO A 165 -6.40 -5.52 -17.77
C PRO A 165 -5.17 -4.61 -17.72
N HIS A 166 -4.33 -4.78 -16.69
CA HIS A 166 -3.14 -3.99 -16.51
C HIS A 166 -1.99 -4.82 -15.94
N GLY A 167 -0.79 -4.31 -16.10
CA GLY A 167 0.45 -4.86 -15.55
C GLY A 167 1.40 -3.73 -15.21
N ASN A 168 2.53 -4.05 -14.61
CA ASN A 168 3.46 -3.01 -14.21
C ASN A 168 4.93 -3.40 -14.31
N ILE A 169 5.78 -2.38 -14.40
CA ILE A 169 7.23 -2.43 -14.23
C ILE A 169 7.54 -1.53 -13.03
N LEU A 170 7.93 -2.16 -11.92
CA LEU A 170 8.17 -1.47 -10.66
C LEU A 170 9.53 -0.76 -10.65
N THR A 171 9.55 0.52 -10.26
CA THR A 171 10.78 1.33 -10.17
C THR A 171 11.05 1.90 -8.78
N LEU A 172 10.18 1.64 -7.81
CA LEU A 172 10.28 2.08 -6.42
C LEU A 172 9.64 1.05 -5.50
N SER A 173 10.41 0.48 -4.58
CA SER A 173 9.91 -0.45 -3.56
C SER A 173 9.29 0.33 -2.40
N ALA A 174 7.97 0.22 -2.21
CA ALA A 174 7.22 0.88 -1.12
C ALA A 174 5.86 0.21 -0.92
N SER A 175 4.81 0.72 -1.59
CA SER A 175 3.40 0.43 -1.34
C SER A 175 2.93 -1.00 -1.61
N GLY A 176 3.71 -1.83 -2.32
CA GLY A 176 3.26 -3.17 -2.73
C GLY A 176 2.10 -3.16 -3.73
N SER A 177 1.79 -2.01 -4.36
CA SER A 177 0.67 -1.85 -5.28
C SER A 177 0.77 -2.80 -6.49
N GLU A 178 1.97 -3.23 -6.85
CA GLU A 178 2.25 -4.15 -7.96
C GLU A 178 1.64 -5.54 -7.79
N THR A 179 1.21 -5.92 -6.59
CA THR A 179 0.53 -7.20 -6.32
C THR A 179 -0.73 -7.04 -5.48
N SER A 180 -1.07 -5.82 -5.05
CA SER A 180 -2.19 -5.57 -4.15
C SER A 180 -3.51 -5.32 -4.89
N LEU A 181 -4.61 -5.50 -4.16
CA LEU A 181 -5.96 -5.13 -4.59
C LEU A 181 -6.34 -3.68 -4.23
N SER A 182 -5.42 -2.95 -3.61
CA SER A 182 -5.63 -1.57 -3.18
C SER A 182 -5.31 -0.57 -4.29
N CYS A 183 -6.07 0.51 -4.34
CA CYS A 183 -5.82 1.70 -5.15
C CYS A 183 -6.12 2.93 -4.31
N VAL A 184 -5.21 3.90 -4.29
CA VAL A 184 -5.35 5.13 -3.51
C VAL A 184 -5.24 6.34 -4.44
N ILE A 185 -6.26 7.20 -4.43
CA ILE A 185 -6.33 8.40 -5.28
C ILE A 185 -6.65 9.62 -4.42
N THR A 186 -6.09 10.74 -4.81
CA THR A 186 -6.38 12.05 -4.23
C THR A 186 -7.37 12.80 -5.11
N ASN A 187 -8.51 13.16 -4.56
CA ASN A 187 -9.39 14.14 -5.17
C ASN A 187 -8.91 15.53 -4.75
N GLU A 188 -8.49 16.32 -5.73
CA GLU A 188 -7.97 17.67 -5.50
C GLU A 188 -9.05 18.58 -4.92
N GLU A 189 -10.31 18.35 -5.27
CA GLU A 189 -11.44 19.03 -4.67
C GLU A 189 -11.60 18.56 -3.21
N GLY A 190 -11.34 19.48 -2.29
CA GLY A 190 -11.34 19.21 -0.84
C GLY A 190 -10.07 18.54 -0.29
N GLY A 191 -9.07 18.21 -1.12
CA GLY A 191 -7.83 17.56 -0.69
C GLY A 191 -8.11 16.25 0.04
N LEU A 192 -8.89 15.36 -0.59
CA LEU A 192 -9.34 14.08 -0.03
C LEU A 192 -8.54 12.93 -0.64
N LYS A 193 -7.72 12.23 0.15
CA LYS A 193 -7.02 11.02 -0.27
C LYS A 193 -7.77 9.81 0.26
N ARG A 194 -8.20 8.91 -0.63
CA ARG A 194 -9.03 7.75 -0.29
C ARG A 194 -8.52 6.49 -0.96
N GLY A 195 -8.64 5.38 -0.25
CA GLY A 195 -8.35 4.05 -0.75
C GLY A 195 -9.60 3.26 -1.09
N PHE A 196 -9.52 2.49 -2.14
CA PHE A 196 -10.53 1.54 -2.59
C PHE A 196 -9.89 0.20 -2.92
N ASN A 197 -10.48 -0.89 -2.46
CA ASN A 197 -10.00 -2.24 -2.70
C ASN A 197 -10.94 -2.98 -3.67
N SER A 198 -10.38 -3.54 -4.74
CA SER A 198 -11.12 -4.35 -5.70
C SER A 198 -10.28 -5.51 -6.22
N PRO A 199 -10.85 -6.69 -6.47
CA PRO A 199 -10.17 -7.76 -7.19
C PRO A 199 -9.66 -7.34 -8.57
N THR A 200 -10.32 -6.37 -9.21
CA THR A 200 -9.93 -5.81 -10.51
C THR A 200 -8.60 -5.07 -10.48
N HIS A 201 -8.15 -4.65 -9.29
CA HIS A 201 -6.89 -3.93 -9.12
C HIS A 201 -5.65 -4.83 -9.11
N ARG A 202 -5.80 -6.16 -8.99
CA ARG A 202 -4.64 -7.05 -9.07
C ARG A 202 -4.13 -7.11 -10.50
N PRO A 203 -2.87 -6.68 -10.75
CA PRO A 203 -2.29 -6.71 -12.09
C PRO A 203 -2.17 -8.15 -12.63
N LEU A 204 -2.22 -8.32 -13.95
CA LEU A 204 -1.94 -9.62 -14.57
C LEU A 204 -0.49 -10.04 -14.32
N PHE A 205 0.44 -9.07 -14.33
CA PHE A 205 1.83 -9.31 -14.03
C PHE A 205 2.51 -8.09 -13.37
N ALA A 206 3.58 -8.37 -12.64
CA ALA A 206 4.50 -7.39 -12.09
C ALA A 206 5.93 -7.73 -12.50
N ILE A 207 6.59 -6.83 -13.21
CA ILE A 207 8.00 -6.93 -13.56
C ILE A 207 8.81 -6.19 -12.50
N CYS A 208 9.67 -6.93 -11.79
CA CYS A 208 10.41 -6.48 -10.64
C CYS A 208 11.92 -6.67 -10.86
N ASN A 209 12.61 -5.66 -11.41
CA ASN A 209 14.08 -5.64 -11.48
C ASN A 209 14.65 -4.71 -10.39
N PRO A 210 15.34 -5.25 -9.37
CA PRO A 210 15.91 -4.44 -8.28
C PRO A 210 16.82 -3.30 -8.75
N GLU A 211 17.54 -3.48 -9.86
CA GLU A 211 18.46 -2.47 -10.41
C GLU A 211 17.73 -1.17 -10.81
N LEU A 212 16.44 -1.23 -11.15
CA LEU A 212 15.63 -0.05 -11.46
C LEU A 212 15.44 0.89 -10.27
N THR A 213 15.77 0.41 -9.05
CA THR A 213 15.69 1.19 -7.82
C THR A 213 17.03 1.80 -7.37
N PHE A 214 18.15 1.52 -8.06
CA PHE A 214 19.49 2.01 -7.67
C PHE A 214 19.60 3.55 -7.66
N THR A 215 18.85 4.21 -8.52
CA THR A 215 18.85 5.69 -8.62
C THR A 215 17.82 6.38 -7.72
N VAL A 216 17.08 5.62 -6.93
CA VAL A 216 16.13 6.15 -5.94
C VAL A 216 16.90 6.86 -4.84
N SER A 217 16.50 8.09 -4.49
CA SER A 217 17.16 8.87 -3.45
C SER A 217 17.08 8.18 -2.08
N LYS A 218 18.03 8.49 -1.18
CA LYS A 218 18.02 8.00 0.20
C LYS A 218 16.69 8.28 0.90
N PHE A 219 16.18 9.50 0.78
CA PHE A 219 14.88 9.89 1.36
C PHE A 219 13.75 9.00 0.86
N GLN A 220 13.65 8.77 -0.46
CA GLN A 220 12.61 7.90 -1.03
C GLN A 220 12.83 6.42 -0.67
N THR A 221 14.07 5.98 -0.50
CA THR A 221 14.41 4.63 -0.01
C THR A 221 13.93 4.47 1.44
N GLY A 222 14.18 5.48 2.29
CA GLY A 222 13.68 5.52 3.67
C GLY A 222 12.15 5.51 3.73
N CYS A 223 11.49 6.36 2.92
CA CYS A 223 10.03 6.36 2.81
C CYS A 223 9.49 4.99 2.39
N GLY A 224 10.10 4.35 1.40
CA GLY A 224 9.69 3.02 0.95
C GLY A 224 9.89 1.94 2.01
N THR A 225 11.04 1.97 2.71
CA THR A 225 11.31 1.04 3.83
C THR A 225 10.26 1.17 4.93
N VAL A 226 9.91 2.41 5.32
CA VAL A 226 8.86 2.67 6.30
C VAL A 226 7.51 2.15 5.82
N ASP A 227 7.13 2.45 4.58
CA ASP A 227 5.82 2.07 4.02
C ASP A 227 5.64 0.54 3.98
N ILE A 228 6.67 -0.21 3.55
CA ILE A 228 6.71 -1.67 3.59
C ILE A 228 6.50 -2.18 5.03
N MET A 229 7.19 -1.57 6.00
CA MET A 229 7.04 -1.93 7.41
C MET A 229 5.64 -1.62 7.92
N MET A 230 5.07 -0.45 7.59
CA MET A 230 3.75 -0.03 8.08
C MET A 230 2.63 -0.96 7.64
N HIS A 231 2.64 -1.42 6.39
CA HIS A 231 1.68 -2.41 5.91
C HIS A 231 1.66 -3.68 6.77
N THR A 232 2.82 -4.11 7.23
CA THR A 232 2.95 -5.30 8.09
C THR A 232 2.68 -4.98 9.56
N LEU A 233 3.22 -3.86 10.08
CA LEU A 233 3.06 -3.45 11.48
C LEU A 233 1.60 -3.19 11.86
N GLU A 234 0.85 -2.52 10.99
CA GLU A 234 -0.56 -2.25 11.28
C GLU A 234 -1.42 -3.52 11.23
N ARG A 235 -1.11 -4.47 10.35
CA ARG A 235 -1.73 -5.79 10.36
C ARG A 235 -1.33 -6.61 11.59
N TYR A 236 -0.09 -6.49 12.03
CA TYR A 236 0.42 -7.21 13.21
C TYR A 236 -0.15 -6.67 14.52
N LEU A 237 -0.24 -5.33 14.68
CA LEU A 237 -0.59 -4.66 15.93
C LEU A 237 -2.03 -4.17 16.00
N GLY A 238 -2.69 -3.96 14.86
CA GLY A 238 -3.92 -3.19 14.80
C GLY A 238 -5.19 -3.95 15.17
N GLY A 239 -5.19 -5.27 15.08
CA GLY A 239 -6.38 -6.11 15.33
C GLY A 239 -6.47 -6.63 16.76
N THR A 240 -7.59 -7.31 17.05
CA THR A 240 -7.88 -7.97 18.34
C THR A 240 -7.55 -9.45 18.30
N THR A 241 -7.52 -10.08 17.13
CA THR A 241 -7.18 -11.50 16.96
C THR A 241 -5.74 -11.79 17.36
N LYS A 242 -5.53 -12.70 18.30
CA LYS A 242 -4.23 -12.99 18.91
C LYS A 242 -3.59 -14.29 18.43
N ASP A 243 -4.38 -15.31 18.12
CA ASP A 243 -3.89 -16.65 17.81
C ASP A 243 -3.65 -16.86 16.30
N THR A 244 -2.60 -16.24 15.78
CA THR A 244 -2.16 -16.41 14.39
C THR A 244 -0.65 -16.70 14.31
N PRO A 245 -0.14 -17.77 14.91
CA PRO A 245 1.30 -17.96 15.15
C PRO A 245 2.12 -18.03 13.86
N LEU A 246 1.61 -18.63 12.78
CA LEU A 246 2.30 -18.69 11.50
C LEU A 246 2.36 -17.30 10.83
N THR A 247 1.22 -16.60 10.80
CA THR A 247 1.14 -15.24 10.24
C THR A 247 2.05 -14.27 11.01
N ASP A 248 2.14 -14.43 12.35
CA ASP A 248 3.08 -13.69 13.18
C ASP A 248 4.51 -13.89 12.72
N ARG A 249 4.96 -15.13 12.55
CA ARG A 249 6.34 -15.45 12.14
C ARG A 249 6.67 -14.93 10.75
N ILE A 250 5.70 -14.97 9.83
CA ILE A 250 5.87 -14.39 8.48
C ILE A 250 6.05 -12.86 8.59
N ALA A 251 5.21 -12.19 9.37
CA ALA A 251 5.28 -10.76 9.60
C ALA A 251 6.59 -10.33 10.29
N GLU A 252 6.98 -11.04 11.35
CA GLU A 252 8.21 -10.80 12.12
C GLU A 252 9.46 -10.97 11.25
N GLY A 253 9.52 -12.05 10.44
CA GLY A 253 10.62 -12.31 9.52
C GLY A 253 10.70 -11.24 8.41
N LEU A 254 9.55 -10.80 7.86
CA LEU A 254 9.51 -9.73 6.88
C LEU A 254 10.02 -8.41 7.48
N LEU A 255 9.54 -8.03 8.67
CA LEU A 255 9.96 -6.79 9.35
C LEU A 255 11.48 -6.78 9.61
N THR A 256 12.04 -7.87 10.14
CA THR A 256 13.48 -8.00 10.40
C THR A 256 14.28 -7.85 9.10
N SER A 257 13.86 -8.56 8.04
CA SER A 257 14.53 -8.49 6.73
C SER A 257 14.48 -7.09 6.11
N VAL A 258 13.35 -6.39 6.24
CA VAL A 258 13.19 -5.02 5.74
C VAL A 258 14.06 -4.03 6.50
N MET A 259 14.17 -4.17 7.82
CA MET A 259 15.03 -3.31 8.64
C MET A 259 16.51 -3.49 8.26
N GLU A 260 16.97 -4.73 8.10
CA GLU A 260 18.34 -5.04 7.69
C GLU A 260 18.62 -4.51 6.29
N ALA A 261 17.77 -4.83 5.31
CA ALA A 261 17.92 -4.38 3.93
C ALA A 261 17.81 -2.86 3.77
N GLY A 262 16.90 -2.21 4.50
CA GLY A 262 16.75 -0.77 4.51
C GLY A 262 18.00 -0.05 5.02
N ALA A 263 18.60 -0.56 6.11
CA ALA A 263 19.84 -0.02 6.66
C ALA A 263 21.06 -0.21 5.70
N VAL A 264 21.09 -1.29 4.93
CA VAL A 264 22.11 -1.51 3.89
C VAL A 264 21.88 -0.59 2.70
N ALA A 265 20.66 -0.53 2.17
CA ALA A 265 20.30 0.30 1.00
C ALA A 265 20.46 1.80 1.26
N ASP A 266 20.31 2.26 2.49
CA ASP A 266 20.61 3.65 2.89
C ASP A 266 22.09 3.99 2.74
N LYS A 267 22.99 3.07 3.08
CA LYS A 267 24.44 3.24 3.00
C LYS A 267 25.01 2.94 1.62
N ASN A 268 24.48 1.92 0.96
CA ASN A 268 24.88 1.45 -0.37
C ASN A 268 23.63 1.33 -1.26
N PRO A 269 23.26 2.40 -1.98
CA PRO A 269 22.05 2.42 -2.82
C PRO A 269 22.07 1.40 -3.98
N GLU A 270 23.22 0.90 -4.38
CA GLU A 270 23.40 -0.06 -5.48
C GLU A 270 23.59 -1.51 -4.98
N ASP A 271 23.39 -1.77 -3.68
CA ASP A 271 23.42 -3.13 -3.16
C ASP A 271 22.20 -3.92 -3.68
N TYR A 272 22.49 -4.86 -4.58
CA TYR A 272 21.46 -5.63 -5.27
C TYR A 272 20.60 -6.45 -4.30
N GLU A 273 21.21 -7.12 -3.33
CA GLU A 273 20.49 -8.00 -2.40
C GLU A 273 19.58 -7.20 -1.47
N ALA A 274 20.03 -6.04 -0.99
CA ALA A 274 19.22 -5.15 -0.20
C ALA A 274 18.03 -4.61 -1.02
N ARG A 275 18.27 -4.16 -2.27
CA ARG A 275 17.20 -3.70 -3.16
C ARG A 275 16.22 -4.81 -3.54
N ALA A 276 16.73 -6.03 -3.78
CA ALA A 276 15.92 -7.21 -4.07
C ALA A 276 15.03 -7.57 -2.87
N THR A 277 15.61 -7.56 -1.67
CA THR A 277 14.87 -7.83 -0.43
C THR A 277 13.76 -6.80 -0.22
N LEU A 278 14.06 -5.50 -0.33
CA LEU A 278 13.05 -4.44 -0.20
C LEU A 278 11.95 -4.56 -1.27
N MET A 279 12.31 -4.87 -2.52
CA MET A 279 11.35 -5.01 -3.61
C MET A 279 10.40 -6.18 -3.39
N TRP A 280 10.93 -7.35 -3.03
CA TRP A 280 10.12 -8.52 -2.76
C TRP A 280 9.28 -8.38 -1.48
N ALA A 281 9.88 -7.84 -0.41
CA ALA A 281 9.15 -7.56 0.83
C ALA A 281 8.01 -6.55 0.63
N GLY A 282 8.19 -5.55 -0.24
CA GLY A 282 7.14 -4.62 -0.61
C GLY A 282 5.91 -5.33 -1.16
N SER A 283 6.12 -6.22 -2.15
CA SER A 283 5.04 -7.04 -2.71
C SER A 283 4.35 -7.91 -1.66
N LEU A 284 5.12 -8.55 -0.76
CA LEU A 284 4.58 -9.45 0.27
C LEU A 284 3.87 -8.70 1.41
N SER A 285 4.32 -7.50 1.74
CA SER A 285 3.75 -6.71 2.84
C SER A 285 2.32 -6.26 2.58
N HIS A 286 1.93 -6.12 1.30
CA HIS A 286 0.61 -5.57 0.93
C HIS A 286 -0.22 -6.49 0.00
N ASN A 287 0.15 -7.77 -0.12
CA ASN A 287 -0.64 -8.77 -0.86
C ASN A 287 -1.52 -9.65 0.05
N ASP A 288 -1.80 -9.18 1.27
CA ASP A 288 -2.58 -9.79 2.35
C ASP A 288 -1.84 -10.86 3.17
N LEU A 289 -0.69 -11.39 2.72
CA LEU A 289 0.02 -12.50 3.37
C LEU A 289 0.31 -12.26 4.87
N THR A 290 0.73 -11.03 5.22
CA THR A 290 1.12 -10.67 6.60
C THR A 290 -0.07 -10.38 7.52
N GLY A 291 -1.31 -10.50 7.03
CA GLY A 291 -2.54 -10.25 7.78
C GLY A 291 -3.54 -11.40 7.76
N LEU A 292 -3.17 -12.57 7.21
CA LEU A 292 -4.10 -13.70 7.11
C LEU A 292 -4.57 -14.20 8.47
N GLY A 293 -5.89 -14.42 8.58
CA GLY A 293 -6.52 -14.87 9.80
C GLY A 293 -6.75 -13.78 10.84
N ARG A 294 -6.57 -12.49 10.49
CA ARG A 294 -6.77 -11.32 11.35
C ARG A 294 -7.73 -10.31 10.72
N GLU A 295 -8.16 -9.34 11.53
CA GLU A 295 -8.87 -8.18 11.06
C GLU A 295 -7.94 -7.30 10.21
N PHE A 296 -8.50 -6.73 9.15
CA PHE A 296 -7.79 -5.75 8.33
C PHE A 296 -7.94 -4.35 8.94
N MET A 297 -6.87 -3.87 9.59
CA MET A 297 -6.84 -2.57 10.27
C MET A 297 -5.67 -1.74 9.76
N MET A 298 -5.94 -0.49 9.39
CA MET A 298 -4.98 0.47 8.83
C MET A 298 -5.22 1.87 9.39
N GLN A 299 -5.15 2.02 10.72
CA GLN A 299 -5.46 3.29 11.38
C GLN A 299 -4.45 4.39 11.05
N VAL A 300 -3.15 4.07 11.06
CA VAL A 300 -2.10 5.06 10.78
C VAL A 300 -2.13 5.48 9.31
N HIS A 301 -2.35 4.55 8.39
CA HIS A 301 -2.56 4.89 6.98
C HIS A 301 -3.76 5.82 6.77
N GLN A 302 -4.88 5.58 7.48
CA GLN A 302 -6.06 6.43 7.37
C GLN A 302 -5.81 7.85 7.91
N LEU A 303 -5.07 7.98 9.01
CA LEU A 303 -4.64 9.27 9.54
C LEU A 303 -3.67 9.97 8.58
N GLU A 304 -2.71 9.25 8.01
CA GLU A 304 -1.74 9.79 7.04
C GLU A 304 -2.41 10.24 5.75
N HIS A 305 -3.44 9.55 5.28
CA HIS A 305 -4.16 9.94 4.07
C HIS A 305 -4.74 11.35 4.17
N GLU A 306 -5.28 11.74 5.33
CA GLU A 306 -5.75 13.11 5.54
C GLU A 306 -4.60 14.11 5.57
N LEU A 307 -3.47 13.71 6.19
CA LEU A 307 -2.27 14.52 6.26
C LEU A 307 -1.71 14.83 4.86
N SER A 308 -1.44 13.81 4.04
CA SER A 308 -0.93 14.00 2.68
C SER A 308 -2.01 14.50 1.69
N GLY A 309 -3.28 14.28 1.98
CA GLY A 309 -4.39 14.91 1.23
C GLY A 309 -4.44 16.43 1.43
N MET A 310 -4.18 16.90 2.66
CA MET A 310 -4.14 18.33 3.00
C MET A 310 -2.80 18.98 2.65
N TYR A 311 -1.70 18.22 2.74
CA TYR A 311 -0.33 18.65 2.46
C TYR A 311 0.31 17.76 1.40
N PRO A 312 -0.01 17.94 0.10
CA PRO A 312 0.40 17.01 -0.98
C PRO A 312 1.92 16.85 -1.17
N ALA A 313 2.72 17.78 -0.64
CA ALA A 313 4.18 17.70 -0.66
C ALA A 313 4.75 16.66 0.32
N ILE A 314 3.96 16.17 1.27
CA ILE A 314 4.39 15.14 2.21
C ILE A 314 4.45 13.79 1.49
N ALA A 315 5.64 13.18 1.48
CA ALA A 315 5.81 11.83 1.01
C ALA A 315 5.12 10.85 1.98
N HIS A 316 4.34 9.90 1.45
CA HIS A 316 3.51 8.98 2.24
C HIS A 316 4.28 8.28 3.36
N GLY A 317 5.42 7.64 3.05
CA GLY A 317 6.24 6.97 4.08
C GLY A 317 6.78 7.91 5.16
N ALA A 318 7.03 9.19 4.83
CA ALA A 318 7.43 10.19 5.82
C ALA A 318 6.26 10.58 6.74
N GLY A 319 5.05 10.71 6.19
CA GLY A 319 3.83 10.92 6.98
C GLY A 319 3.55 9.74 7.92
N LEU A 320 3.70 8.50 7.43
CA LEU A 320 3.55 7.29 8.24
C LEU A 320 4.54 7.23 9.39
N SER A 321 5.84 7.49 9.15
CA SER A 321 6.85 7.48 10.22
C SER A 321 6.60 8.54 11.27
N ALA A 322 6.11 9.72 10.88
CA ALA A 322 5.78 10.82 11.79
C ALA A 322 4.62 10.49 12.74
N LEU A 323 3.70 9.62 12.33
CA LEU A 323 2.49 9.28 13.10
C LEU A 323 2.62 7.99 13.89
N PHE A 324 3.33 6.98 13.38
CA PHE A 324 3.25 5.62 13.87
C PHE A 324 3.67 5.44 15.33
N CYS A 325 4.81 6.02 15.73
CA CYS A 325 5.29 5.83 17.11
C CYS A 325 4.37 6.51 18.14
N SER A 326 3.75 7.63 17.80
CA SER A 326 2.76 8.31 18.64
C SER A 326 1.46 7.51 18.73
N TRP A 327 0.95 6.99 17.62
CA TRP A 327 -0.16 6.06 17.61
C TRP A 327 0.14 4.81 18.45
N SER A 328 1.31 4.20 18.28
CA SER A 328 1.71 3.01 19.03
C SER A 328 1.71 3.27 20.55
N ARG A 329 2.24 4.40 21.00
CA ARG A 329 2.21 4.79 22.43
C ARG A 329 0.80 5.03 22.94
N TYR A 330 -0.10 5.56 22.08
CA TYR A 330 -1.49 5.82 22.43
C TYR A 330 -2.31 4.53 22.63
N VAL A 331 -2.01 3.48 21.84
CA VAL A 331 -2.82 2.24 21.86
C VAL A 331 -2.17 1.07 22.60
N CYS A 332 -0.86 1.08 22.87
CA CYS A 332 -0.14 -0.08 23.41
C CYS A 332 -0.60 -0.52 24.81
N GLU A 333 -1.21 0.38 25.59
CA GLU A 333 -1.76 0.03 26.91
C GLU A 333 -2.96 -0.94 26.85
N VAL A 334 -3.63 -1.04 25.68
CA VAL A 334 -4.78 -1.93 25.50
C VAL A 334 -4.32 -3.40 25.45
N ASP A 335 -3.19 -3.67 24.77
CA ASP A 335 -2.55 -5.00 24.73
C ASP A 335 -1.03 -4.86 24.80
N PRO A 336 -0.47 -4.61 26.00
CA PRO A 336 0.98 -4.47 26.18
C PRO A 336 1.75 -5.72 25.73
N MET A 337 1.15 -6.90 25.87
CA MET A 337 1.80 -8.17 25.50
C MET A 337 2.02 -8.29 23.99
N ARG A 338 1.07 -7.79 23.18
CA ARG A 338 1.23 -7.80 21.71
C ARG A 338 2.38 -6.91 21.26
N PHE A 339 2.50 -5.72 21.85
CA PHE A 339 3.60 -4.80 21.58
C PHE A 339 4.94 -5.31 22.16
N ALA A 340 4.93 -5.94 23.34
CA ALA A 340 6.11 -6.59 23.92
C ALA A 340 6.58 -7.76 23.04
N GLN A 341 5.66 -8.54 22.45
CA GLN A 341 6.00 -9.60 21.50
C GLN A 341 6.77 -9.05 20.29
N LEU A 342 6.31 -7.94 19.69
CA LEU A 342 7.03 -7.25 18.62
C LEU A 342 8.42 -6.79 19.10
N ALA A 343 8.49 -6.16 20.28
CA ALA A 343 9.73 -5.67 20.86
C ALA A 343 10.77 -6.78 21.02
N VAL A 344 10.38 -7.93 21.55
CA VAL A 344 11.27 -9.08 21.76
C VAL A 344 11.67 -9.72 20.43
N ARG A 345 10.71 -9.97 19.53
CA ARG A 345 10.92 -10.83 18.36
C ARG A 345 11.51 -10.10 17.15
N VAL A 346 11.27 -8.78 17.07
CA VAL A 346 11.74 -7.95 15.93
C VAL A 346 12.82 -6.97 16.38
N MET A 347 12.65 -6.34 17.56
CA MET A 347 13.57 -5.32 18.05
C MET A 347 14.67 -5.87 18.97
N ASN A 348 14.67 -7.18 19.28
CA ASN A 348 15.62 -7.83 20.18
C ASN A 348 15.67 -7.20 21.58
N GLU A 349 14.50 -6.79 22.12
CA GLU A 349 14.36 -6.36 23.52
C GLU A 349 14.30 -7.56 24.46
N GLU A 350 14.77 -7.39 25.69
CA GLU A 350 14.56 -8.37 26.72
C GLU A 350 13.14 -8.24 27.32
N MET A 351 12.47 -9.39 27.53
CA MET A 351 11.12 -9.41 28.11
C MET A 351 11.15 -9.11 29.58
N ASN A 352 10.46 -8.07 30.00
CA ASN A 352 10.11 -7.83 31.39
C ASN A 352 8.72 -8.42 31.67
N PHE A 353 8.67 -9.58 32.32
CA PHE A 353 7.42 -10.28 32.64
C PHE A 353 6.60 -9.62 33.73
N GLU A 354 7.22 -8.77 34.59
CA GLU A 354 6.52 -8.03 35.63
C GLU A 354 5.86 -6.78 35.06
N GLU A 355 6.50 -6.14 34.06
CA GLU A 355 6.06 -4.92 33.42
C GLU A 355 6.09 -5.02 31.88
N PRO A 356 5.20 -5.80 31.24
CA PRO A 356 5.20 -5.96 29.77
C PRO A 356 5.09 -4.63 29.01
N LEU A 357 4.38 -3.65 29.57
CA LEU A 357 4.27 -2.30 28.97
C LEU A 357 5.63 -1.63 28.82
N LYS A 358 6.56 -1.84 29.77
CA LYS A 358 7.91 -1.30 29.68
C LYS A 358 8.67 -1.90 28.48
N THR A 359 8.56 -3.21 28.27
CA THR A 359 9.13 -3.88 27.08
C THR A 359 8.51 -3.33 25.80
N ALA A 360 7.18 -3.15 25.77
CA ALA A 360 6.47 -2.56 24.64
C ALA A 360 6.99 -1.16 24.29
N LEU A 361 7.10 -0.27 25.28
CA LEU A 361 7.58 1.09 25.11
C LEU A 361 9.05 1.15 24.66
N ASN A 362 9.91 0.25 25.17
CA ASN A 362 11.29 0.13 24.71
C ASN A 362 11.34 -0.27 23.23
N GLY A 363 10.51 -1.25 22.80
CA GLY A 363 10.41 -1.64 21.41
C GLY A 363 9.97 -0.50 20.50
N ILE A 364 8.98 0.30 20.91
CA ILE A 364 8.54 1.49 20.18
C ILE A 364 9.68 2.52 20.08
N ASN A 365 10.44 2.73 21.14
CA ASN A 365 11.58 3.65 21.13
C ASN A 365 12.69 3.18 20.19
N ARG A 366 12.97 1.87 20.12
CA ARG A 366 13.94 1.31 19.15
C ARG A 366 13.47 1.48 17.72
N LEU A 367 12.18 1.28 17.46
CA LEU A 367 11.60 1.48 16.14
C LEU A 367 11.69 2.94 15.71
N GLU A 368 11.40 3.89 16.62
CA GLU A 368 11.60 5.32 16.38
C GLU A 368 13.06 5.64 16.08
N GLY A 369 13.99 5.05 16.84
CA GLY A 369 15.43 5.15 16.58
C GLY A 369 15.82 4.63 15.21
N PHE A 370 15.21 3.54 14.75
CA PHE A 370 15.43 3.00 13.41
C PHE A 370 14.94 3.96 12.31
N PHE A 371 13.75 4.55 12.45
CA PHE A 371 13.26 5.54 11.49
C PHE A 371 14.17 6.77 11.42
N LYS A 372 14.61 7.29 12.57
CA LYS A 372 15.59 8.37 12.64
C LYS A 372 16.91 8.02 11.95
N SER A 373 17.36 6.76 12.07
CA SER A 373 18.61 6.30 11.42
C SER A 373 18.54 6.31 9.90
N LEU A 374 17.33 6.18 9.33
CA LEU A 374 17.05 6.32 7.90
C LEU A 374 16.76 7.79 7.49
N GLY A 375 16.92 8.75 8.39
CA GLY A 375 16.58 10.16 8.13
C GLY A 375 15.09 10.44 8.01
N MET A 376 14.23 9.56 8.55
CA MET A 376 12.78 9.75 8.51
C MET A 376 12.28 10.60 9.68
N PRO A 377 11.30 11.49 9.45
CA PRO A 377 10.68 12.28 10.51
C PRO A 377 9.88 11.36 11.45
N VAL A 378 9.88 11.69 12.75
CA VAL A 378 9.13 10.95 13.76
C VAL A 378 8.12 11.82 14.49
N SER A 379 7.90 13.03 13.99
CA SER A 379 6.85 13.95 14.43
C SER A 379 6.32 14.77 13.24
N LEU A 380 5.13 15.35 13.41
CA LEU A 380 4.53 16.22 12.38
C LEU A 380 5.35 17.50 12.15
N ARG A 381 6.03 17.99 13.18
CA ARG A 381 6.91 19.19 13.06
C ARG A 381 8.13 18.91 12.20
N GLU A 382 8.71 17.71 12.32
CA GLU A 382 9.88 17.30 11.53
C GLU A 382 9.59 17.13 10.03
N LEU A 383 8.31 17.02 9.62
CA LEU A 383 7.91 17.01 8.21
C LEU A 383 8.19 18.34 7.50
N ASN A 384 8.34 19.43 8.25
CA ASN A 384 8.59 20.80 7.72
C ASN A 384 7.57 21.26 6.65
N ALA A 385 6.33 20.76 6.74
CA ALA A 385 5.25 21.06 5.80
C ALA A 385 4.39 22.25 6.19
N GLY A 386 4.75 22.97 7.26
CA GLY A 386 3.99 24.11 7.74
C GLY A 386 2.67 23.76 8.47
N ILE A 387 2.57 22.53 8.97
CA ILE A 387 1.42 22.05 9.75
C ILE A 387 1.28 22.88 11.00
N LYS A 388 0.07 23.34 11.29
CA LYS A 388 -0.27 24.13 12.48
C LYS A 388 -1.07 23.28 13.46
N GLU A 389 -0.98 23.63 14.75
CA GLU A 389 -1.77 22.94 15.79
C GLU A 389 -3.29 23.03 15.52
N THR A 390 -3.75 24.12 14.91
CA THR A 390 -5.16 24.30 14.48
C THR A 390 -5.58 23.31 13.39
N ASP A 391 -4.65 22.74 12.64
CA ASP A 391 -4.96 21.84 11.54
C ASP A 391 -5.25 20.41 12.04
N LEU A 392 -4.83 20.08 13.28
CA LEU A 392 -5.03 18.76 13.87
C LEU A 392 -6.51 18.40 14.03
N GLU A 393 -7.33 19.37 14.42
CA GLU A 393 -8.80 19.21 14.48
C GLU A 393 -9.39 19.01 13.08
N VAL A 394 -8.90 19.73 12.08
CA VAL A 394 -9.36 19.61 10.68
C VAL A 394 -9.00 18.25 10.12
N LEU A 395 -7.79 17.75 10.38
CA LEU A 395 -7.36 16.41 9.97
C LEU A 395 -8.25 15.33 10.59
N ALA A 396 -8.56 15.45 11.88
CA ALA A 396 -9.44 14.52 12.59
C ALA A 396 -10.90 14.61 12.08
N ASP A 397 -11.41 15.81 11.76
CA ASP A 397 -12.72 15.99 11.13
C ASP A 397 -12.81 15.26 9.79
N LYS A 398 -11.82 15.45 8.94
CA LYS A 398 -11.76 14.78 7.63
C LYS A 398 -11.64 13.26 7.78
N CYS A 399 -10.76 12.78 8.67
CA CYS A 399 -10.55 11.36 8.92
C CYS A 399 -11.78 10.67 9.50
N SER A 400 -12.50 11.34 10.40
CA SER A 400 -13.75 10.84 10.99
C SER A 400 -14.99 11.05 10.10
N PHE A 401 -14.82 11.54 8.86
CA PHE A 401 -15.91 11.95 7.99
C PHE A 401 -16.90 12.88 8.72
N TYR A 402 -16.31 13.91 9.32
CA TYR A 402 -17.02 14.91 10.13
C TYR A 402 -17.82 14.29 11.30
N GLY A 403 -17.19 13.33 11.99
CA GLY A 403 -17.73 12.67 13.17
C GLY A 403 -18.68 11.49 12.91
N THR A 404 -18.86 11.08 11.66
CA THR A 404 -19.74 9.95 11.28
C THR A 404 -19.00 8.60 11.20
N ARG A 405 -17.66 8.62 11.21
CA ARG A 405 -16.80 7.44 11.09
C ARG A 405 -15.92 7.25 12.32
N THR A 406 -15.82 6.01 12.77
CA THR A 406 -14.81 5.53 13.73
C THR A 406 -13.86 4.58 13.01
N LEU A 407 -12.56 4.69 13.25
CA LEU A 407 -11.57 3.73 12.75
C LEU A 407 -11.51 2.55 13.72
N PRO A 408 -11.91 1.35 13.29
CA PRO A 408 -11.79 0.15 14.11
C PRO A 408 -10.31 -0.23 14.29
N GLY A 409 -9.99 -0.96 15.36
CA GLY A 409 -8.65 -1.45 15.67
C GLY A 409 -8.55 -1.94 17.10
N ILE A 410 -7.33 -2.27 17.55
CA ILE A 410 -7.04 -2.65 18.93
C ILE A 410 -7.63 -1.66 19.95
N ARG A 411 -7.65 -0.39 19.60
CA ARG A 411 -8.42 0.68 20.20
C ARG A 411 -9.15 1.40 19.09
N SER A 412 -10.48 1.47 19.18
CA SER A 412 -11.26 2.25 18.21
C SER A 412 -10.95 3.73 18.34
N LEU A 413 -10.76 4.42 17.19
CA LEU A 413 -10.48 5.85 17.16
C LEU A 413 -11.67 6.59 16.56
N GLY A 414 -12.42 7.31 17.40
CA GLY A 414 -13.34 8.36 16.99
C GLY A 414 -12.59 9.69 16.77
N LYS A 415 -13.31 10.77 16.47
CA LYS A 415 -12.69 12.08 16.26
C LYS A 415 -11.80 12.54 17.45
N PRO A 416 -12.24 12.43 18.72
CA PRO A 416 -11.42 12.84 19.86
C PRO A 416 -10.09 12.08 19.94
N GLU A 417 -10.12 10.76 19.77
CA GLU A 417 -8.92 9.91 19.82
C GLU A 417 -7.98 10.20 18.64
N MET A 418 -8.52 10.49 17.45
CA MET A 418 -7.71 10.93 16.30
C MET A 418 -6.98 12.24 16.57
N VAL A 419 -7.65 13.21 17.21
CA VAL A 419 -7.04 14.47 17.66
C VAL A 419 -5.91 14.20 18.64
N ASP A 420 -6.12 13.30 19.61
CA ASP A 420 -5.10 12.94 20.61
C ASP A 420 -3.87 12.32 19.95
N VAL A 421 -4.05 11.41 19.00
CA VAL A 421 -2.93 10.82 18.24
C VAL A 421 -2.17 11.90 17.46
N TYR A 422 -2.86 12.81 16.77
CA TYR A 422 -2.21 13.91 16.05
C TYR A 422 -1.46 14.86 16.98
N ARG A 423 -2.02 15.16 18.18
CA ARG A 423 -1.33 15.98 19.19
C ARG A 423 -0.07 15.33 19.74
N LEU A 424 -0.12 14.02 19.99
CA LEU A 424 1.07 13.27 20.42
C LEU A 424 2.16 13.25 19.35
N ALA A 425 1.77 13.32 18.08
CA ALA A 425 2.69 13.35 16.95
C ALA A 425 3.18 14.76 16.60
N TYR A 426 2.52 15.83 17.09
CA TYR A 426 2.87 17.22 16.82
C TYR A 426 4.02 17.70 17.68
#